data_ed0fde37e7d80738ceeda5b9abc6af76
#
_entry.id   ed0fde37e7d80738ceeda5b9abc6af76
#
_cell.length_a   1.000
_cell.length_b   1.000
_cell.length_c   1.000
_cell.angle_alpha   90.00
_cell.angle_beta   90.00
_cell.angle_gamma   90.00
#
_symmetry.space_group_name_H-M   'P 1'
#
loop_
_entity.id
_entity.type
_entity.pdbx_description
1 polymer ?
#
loop_
_entity_poly.entity_id
_entity_poly.type
_entity_poly.pdbx_seq_one_letter_code
_entity_poly.pdbx_strand_id
1 'polypeptide(L)'
;MKNAKRTLALLLALVMSLSLLAGCGNQDNTSGGATTDETPLVVGYSPFSSKFSPFFSETAYDQDVYAMTQLGLLTSDRTGAIIYKGIEGETVNYNGTDYTYYGPADLEVVENADGTVDYNFTLREDLKFSDGEPLTVDDVIFSMYVLCDPTYEGNSTLYAQPIVGMAEYRAGMTTLSKALAAAGRDNTDFTNWTEEQQTKFWDNFDKGLVPFAQEICDYVVSAGAAAETDSVAAKASQWGFTLADDATVEDFAMAIGEQYGWIFSAMEAETAGSALSDLMDADVYNDYPVMGVKTGESADSITGIKKIDDYHMTVTMTKVDAVAIYQLGISIAPMHYYGNKDLYDYDNNSFGFPKGDLSSVRAKTTQPMGAGPYKFIKFENGTVYFEANENYFQGAPKTKYVNFLECISDDDKLNGVTTGTIDITDPSMSSDTADAIATANSNGELTGDKVTTDLVNNLGYGYIGMNSVVMSVGGEPSSQASKDLRKAFGTILSVYRDVAIDSYYGERASVINYPISDTSWAAPRPSDDGYKVAFSTDVNGNDIYTSDMSAEDKYAAAKTAALGYLEAAGYTVADGKVTAAPEGAKMEYEVWIPADGKGDHPSFM
;
A
#
# COMPACT_ATOMS: atom_id res chain seq x y z
N MET A 1 -32.01 -35.76 20.23
CA MET A 1 -31.16 -34.59 19.89
C MET A 1 -31.13 -34.22 18.41
N LYS A 2 -31.32 -35.11 17.42
CA LYS A 2 -31.36 -34.76 15.98
C LYS A 2 -32.61 -33.97 15.57
N ASN A 3 -33.74 -34.19 16.19
CA ASN A 3 -34.99 -33.52 15.82
C ASN A 3 -35.09 -32.09 16.38
N ALA A 4 -34.48 -31.78 17.53
CA ALA A 4 -34.46 -30.43 18.10
C ALA A 4 -33.62 -29.44 17.27
N LYS A 5 -32.53 -29.91 16.64
CA LYS A 5 -31.69 -29.07 15.74
C LYS A 5 -32.38 -28.75 14.41
N ARG A 6 -33.20 -29.68 13.90
CA ARG A 6 -34.01 -29.46 12.68
C ARG A 6 -35.17 -28.48 12.91
N THR A 7 -35.80 -28.55 14.09
CA THR A 7 -36.87 -27.61 14.45
C THR A 7 -36.35 -26.20 14.71
N LEU A 8 -35.12 -26.07 15.27
CA LEU A 8 -34.49 -24.78 15.47
C LEU A 8 -34.03 -24.13 14.14
N ALA A 9 -33.51 -24.93 13.20
CA ALA A 9 -33.14 -24.44 11.87
C ALA A 9 -34.38 -24.01 11.05
N LEU A 10 -35.50 -24.72 11.16
CA LEU A 10 -36.77 -24.35 10.52
C LEU A 10 -37.40 -23.10 11.13
N LEU A 11 -37.28 -22.89 12.45
CA LEU A 11 -37.72 -21.68 13.13
C LEU A 11 -36.86 -20.45 12.77
N LEU A 12 -35.53 -20.62 12.62
CA LEU A 12 -34.67 -19.54 12.16
C LEU A 12 -34.92 -19.16 10.68
N ALA A 13 -35.17 -20.13 9.82
CA ALA A 13 -35.56 -19.89 8.43
C ALA A 13 -36.92 -19.20 8.29
N LEU A 14 -37.87 -19.50 9.19
CA LEU A 14 -39.19 -18.88 9.22
C LEU A 14 -39.16 -17.44 9.77
N VAL A 15 -38.27 -17.15 10.71
CA VAL A 15 -38.06 -15.78 11.23
C VAL A 15 -37.36 -14.90 10.18
N MET A 16 -36.41 -15.43 9.41
CA MET A 16 -35.78 -14.71 8.29
C MET A 16 -36.72 -14.46 7.11
N SER A 17 -37.69 -15.37 6.85
CA SER A 17 -38.67 -15.16 5.77
C SER A 17 -39.80 -14.21 6.16
N LEU A 18 -40.08 -14.02 7.46
CA LEU A 18 -41.10 -13.08 7.95
C LEU A 18 -40.59 -11.61 8.01
N SER A 19 -39.30 -11.39 8.07
CA SER A 19 -38.73 -10.05 8.00
C SER A 19 -38.67 -9.47 6.56
N LEU A 20 -38.83 -10.32 5.52
CA LEU A 20 -38.87 -9.91 4.11
C LEU A 20 -40.30 -9.56 3.62
N LEU A 21 -41.34 -9.77 4.40
CA LEU A 21 -42.75 -9.53 4.02
C LEU A 21 -43.37 -8.29 4.65
N ALA A 22 -42.63 -7.50 5.41
CA ALA A 22 -43.16 -6.28 6.07
C ALA A 22 -42.98 -5.00 5.25
N GLY A 23 -42.58 -5.08 4.00
CA GLY A 23 -42.21 -3.94 3.13
C GLY A 23 -43.12 -3.66 1.93
N CYS A 24 -44.37 -4.21 1.86
CA CYS A 24 -45.32 -3.83 0.80
C CYS A 24 -46.65 -3.42 1.41
N GLY A 25 -46.86 -2.14 1.64
CA GLY A 25 -48.13 -1.53 2.05
C GLY A 25 -48.41 -0.27 1.25
N ASN A 26 -49.32 -0.36 0.29
CA ASN A 26 -50.16 0.61 -0.40
C ASN A 26 -49.71 2.09 -0.49
N GLN A 27 -49.58 2.52 -1.75
CA GLN A 27 -49.66 3.91 -2.17
C GLN A 27 -51.05 4.48 -1.92
N ASP A 28 -51.12 5.56 -1.16
CA ASP A 28 -52.13 6.61 -1.34
C ASP A 28 -51.44 7.95 -1.52
N ASN A 29 -51.68 8.54 -2.72
CA ASN A 29 -51.25 9.85 -3.12
C ASN A 29 -51.85 10.96 -2.25
N THR A 30 -51.02 11.74 -1.55
CA THR A 30 -51.29 13.17 -1.31
C THR A 30 -50.01 13.95 -0.97
N SER A 31 -49.65 14.87 -1.85
CA SER A 31 -48.95 16.16 -1.65
C SER A 31 -47.70 16.26 -0.77
N GLY A 32 -46.55 16.46 -1.43
CA GLY A 32 -45.60 17.55 -1.09
C GLY A 32 -44.88 17.45 0.27
N GLY A 33 -44.03 16.45 0.45
CA GLY A 33 -42.93 16.49 1.39
C GLY A 33 -41.77 15.76 0.75
N ALA A 34 -40.59 16.37 0.71
CA ALA A 34 -39.39 15.69 0.29
C ALA A 34 -39.19 14.51 1.25
N THR A 35 -39.52 13.29 0.81
CA THR A 35 -39.08 12.06 1.47
C THR A 35 -37.57 12.03 1.26
N THR A 36 -36.80 12.28 2.33
CA THR A 36 -35.39 11.93 2.35
C THR A 36 -35.36 10.42 2.18
N ASP A 37 -34.89 9.96 1.02
CA ASP A 37 -34.67 8.53 0.79
C ASP A 37 -33.55 8.10 1.74
N GLU A 38 -33.91 7.34 2.79
CA GLU A 38 -32.97 6.86 3.81
C GLU A 38 -32.28 5.54 3.37
N THR A 39 -32.48 5.13 2.11
CA THR A 39 -31.84 3.94 1.52
C THR A 39 -30.35 4.23 1.31
N PRO A 40 -29.44 3.41 1.89
CA PRO A 40 -28.01 3.62 1.66
C PRO A 40 -27.62 3.29 0.23
N LEU A 41 -26.61 4.00 -0.30
CA LEU A 41 -25.86 3.58 -1.47
C LEU A 41 -24.93 2.44 -1.07
N VAL A 42 -25.05 1.29 -1.74
CA VAL A 42 -24.23 0.10 -1.47
C VAL A 42 -23.14 -0.03 -2.52
N VAL A 43 -21.89 -0.02 -2.08
CA VAL A 43 -20.71 -0.19 -2.91
C VAL A 43 -20.06 -1.54 -2.62
N GLY A 44 -19.89 -2.37 -3.64
CA GLY A 44 -19.23 -3.67 -3.52
C GLY A 44 -17.72 -3.52 -3.56
N TYR A 45 -17.04 -4.03 -2.53
CA TYR A 45 -15.58 -3.99 -2.35
C TYR A 45 -15.00 -5.39 -2.20
N SER A 46 -13.69 -5.53 -2.40
CA SER A 46 -12.95 -6.71 -1.96
C SER A 46 -12.79 -6.71 -0.44
N PRO A 47 -12.50 -7.88 0.19
CA PRO A 47 -12.40 -7.98 1.64
C PRO A 47 -11.41 -7.00 2.27
N PHE A 48 -11.77 -6.47 3.44
CA PHE A 48 -10.96 -5.52 4.20
C PHE A 48 -10.03 -6.24 5.19
N SER A 49 -8.87 -5.64 5.49
CA SER A 49 -8.01 -6.08 6.59
C SER A 49 -8.37 -5.42 7.94
N SER A 50 -9.37 -4.56 7.97
CA SER A 50 -9.84 -3.80 9.14
C SER A 50 -8.84 -2.80 9.72
N LYS A 51 -7.83 -2.39 8.94
CA LYS A 51 -6.86 -1.36 9.30
C LYS A 51 -7.27 -0.02 8.67
N PHE A 52 -8.40 0.53 9.11
CA PHE A 52 -8.99 1.77 8.60
C PHE A 52 -8.33 3.02 9.21
N SER A 53 -7.02 3.13 9.06
CA SER A 53 -6.25 4.20 9.72
C SER A 53 -5.57 5.11 8.70
N PRO A 54 -5.61 6.44 8.87
CA PRO A 54 -4.81 7.35 8.05
C PRO A 54 -3.30 7.19 8.24
N PHE A 55 -2.88 6.42 9.26
CA PHE A 55 -1.48 6.19 9.59
C PHE A 55 -1.00 4.76 9.27
N PHE A 56 -1.86 3.74 9.45
CA PHE A 56 -1.45 2.33 9.46
C PHE A 56 -2.25 1.43 8.52
N SER A 57 -3.00 1.98 7.56
CA SER A 57 -3.67 1.16 6.54
C SER A 57 -2.65 0.48 5.63
N GLU A 58 -2.92 -0.76 5.23
CA GLU A 58 -2.00 -1.57 4.43
C GLU A 58 -2.54 -1.84 3.02
N THR A 59 -3.87 -1.97 2.86
CA THR A 59 -4.49 -2.28 1.58
C THR A 59 -5.17 -1.05 0.97
N ALA A 60 -5.30 -1.02 -0.37
CA ALA A 60 -6.04 0.04 -1.06
C ALA A 60 -7.49 0.11 -0.61
N TYR A 61 -8.13 -1.03 -0.33
CA TYR A 61 -9.53 -1.08 0.12
C TYR A 61 -9.71 -0.49 1.51
N ASP A 62 -8.78 -0.73 2.44
CA ASP A 62 -8.78 -0.09 3.76
C ASP A 62 -8.50 1.42 3.64
N GLN A 63 -7.67 1.83 2.68
CA GLN A 63 -7.43 3.25 2.39
C GLN A 63 -8.70 3.94 1.92
N ASP A 64 -9.49 3.33 1.06
CA ASP A 64 -10.76 3.89 0.61
C ASP A 64 -11.75 4.08 1.76
N VAL A 65 -11.75 3.18 2.76
CA VAL A 65 -12.57 3.34 3.97
C VAL A 65 -12.18 4.58 4.76
N TYR A 66 -10.90 4.76 5.07
CA TYR A 66 -10.51 5.95 5.83
C TYR A 66 -10.59 7.23 4.98
N ALA A 67 -10.35 7.15 3.66
CA ALA A 67 -10.43 8.31 2.77
C ALA A 67 -11.83 8.95 2.76
N MET A 68 -12.89 8.16 2.95
CA MET A 68 -14.25 8.70 3.13
C MET A 68 -14.35 9.63 4.35
N THR A 69 -13.52 9.45 5.35
CA THR A 69 -13.57 10.17 6.63
C THR A 69 -12.50 11.25 6.77
N GLN A 70 -11.46 11.22 5.94
CA GLN A 70 -10.30 12.10 6.07
C GLN A 70 -10.35 13.29 5.11
N LEU A 71 -9.60 14.31 5.46
CA LEU A 71 -9.30 15.47 4.63
C LEU A 71 -7.79 15.55 4.45
N GLY A 72 -7.31 15.45 3.21
CA GLY A 72 -5.88 15.62 2.91
C GLY A 72 -5.49 17.09 2.97
N LEU A 73 -4.27 17.40 3.44
CA LEU A 73 -3.75 18.78 3.51
C LEU A 73 -3.70 19.45 2.13
N LEU A 74 -3.42 18.68 1.09
CA LEU A 74 -3.42 19.12 -0.31
C LEU A 74 -4.49 18.36 -1.11
N THR A 75 -4.98 18.99 -2.15
CA THR A 75 -5.90 18.42 -3.13
C THR A 75 -5.17 18.27 -4.46
N SER A 76 -5.49 17.27 -5.24
CA SER A 76 -5.03 17.10 -6.61
C SER A 76 -6.18 17.11 -7.60
N ASP A 77 -5.86 17.44 -8.85
CA ASP A 77 -6.80 17.31 -9.95
C ASP A 77 -6.93 15.86 -10.44
N ARG A 78 -7.73 15.62 -11.47
CA ARG A 78 -7.96 14.28 -12.06
C ARG A 78 -6.72 13.65 -12.70
N THR A 79 -5.68 14.44 -12.96
CA THR A 79 -4.41 13.97 -13.52
C THR A 79 -3.35 13.70 -12.45
N GLY A 80 -3.66 14.01 -11.18
CA GLY A 80 -2.76 13.90 -10.05
C GLY A 80 -1.89 15.14 -9.81
N ALA A 81 -2.08 16.24 -10.56
CA ALA A 81 -1.36 17.49 -10.32
C ALA A 81 -1.92 18.20 -9.08
N ILE A 82 -1.03 18.74 -8.26
CA ILE A 82 -1.40 19.43 -7.01
C ILE A 82 -2.11 20.75 -7.31
N ILE A 83 -3.16 21.02 -6.55
CA ILE A 83 -3.90 22.28 -6.52
C ILE A 83 -3.23 23.22 -5.51
N TYR A 84 -2.72 24.36 -5.96
CA TYR A 84 -1.99 25.31 -5.11
C TYR A 84 -2.91 26.29 -4.39
N LYS A 85 -4.07 26.61 -4.97
CA LYS A 85 -5.04 27.58 -4.43
C LYS A 85 -6.35 26.89 -4.07
N GLY A 86 -6.28 25.94 -3.13
CA GLY A 86 -7.41 25.13 -2.72
C GLY A 86 -8.53 25.94 -2.07
N ILE A 87 -8.20 27.05 -1.37
CA ILE A 87 -9.20 27.85 -0.64
C ILE A 87 -10.14 28.59 -1.60
N GLU A 88 -9.59 29.29 -2.59
CA GLU A 88 -10.40 29.98 -3.61
C GLU A 88 -10.86 29.04 -4.74
N GLY A 89 -10.17 27.93 -4.91
CA GLY A 89 -10.41 26.91 -5.93
C GLY A 89 -9.66 27.19 -7.24
N GLU A 90 -9.12 26.14 -7.85
CA GLU A 90 -8.51 26.19 -9.19
C GLU A 90 -9.36 25.42 -10.19
N THR A 91 -9.55 26.03 -11.38
CA THR A 91 -10.30 25.39 -12.47
C THR A 91 -9.32 24.82 -13.48
N VAL A 92 -9.41 23.51 -13.71
CA VAL A 92 -8.57 22.75 -14.64
C VAL A 92 -9.45 22.08 -15.69
N ASN A 93 -9.07 22.23 -16.98
CA ASN A 93 -9.76 21.53 -18.06
C ASN A 93 -9.29 20.08 -18.15
N TYR A 94 -10.22 19.13 -18.12
CA TYR A 94 -9.96 17.72 -18.34
C TYR A 94 -10.90 17.17 -19.40
N ASN A 95 -10.35 16.67 -20.51
CA ASN A 95 -11.11 16.12 -21.64
C ASN A 95 -12.22 17.05 -22.17
N GLY A 96 -11.94 18.37 -22.22
CA GLY A 96 -12.88 19.38 -22.73
C GLY A 96 -13.93 19.85 -21.73
N THR A 97 -13.88 19.39 -20.48
CA THR A 97 -14.75 19.83 -19.37
C THR A 97 -13.92 20.55 -18.31
N ASP A 98 -14.42 21.70 -17.85
CA ASP A 98 -13.79 22.46 -16.78
C ASP A 98 -14.26 21.95 -15.42
N TYR A 99 -13.30 21.61 -14.55
CA TYR A 99 -13.54 21.19 -13.18
C TYR A 99 -12.86 22.16 -12.22
N THR A 100 -13.59 22.62 -11.20
CA THR A 100 -13.02 23.45 -10.14
C THR A 100 -12.76 22.58 -8.90
N TYR A 101 -11.52 22.63 -8.42
CA TYR A 101 -11.05 21.85 -7.28
C TYR A 101 -10.86 22.78 -6.08
N TYR A 102 -11.50 22.43 -4.96
CA TYR A 102 -11.37 23.11 -3.68
C TYR A 102 -10.64 22.21 -2.70
N GLY A 103 -9.83 22.79 -1.83
CA GLY A 103 -9.08 22.09 -0.80
C GLY A 103 -9.09 22.80 0.56
N PRO A 104 -8.53 22.17 1.59
CA PRO A 104 -8.45 22.77 2.92
C PRO A 104 -7.38 23.85 3.04
N ALA A 105 -6.43 23.91 2.10
CA ALA A 105 -5.31 24.81 2.19
C ALA A 105 -4.87 25.35 0.83
N ASP A 106 -4.24 26.54 0.87
CA ASP A 106 -3.38 27.05 -0.18
C ASP A 106 -1.93 26.67 0.11
N LEU A 107 -1.13 26.51 -0.95
CA LEU A 107 0.30 26.23 -0.90
C LEU A 107 1.09 27.25 -1.71
N GLU A 108 2.13 27.83 -1.09
CA GLU A 108 3.17 28.60 -1.77
C GLU A 108 4.52 27.91 -1.58
N VAL A 109 5.27 27.70 -2.66
CA VAL A 109 6.60 27.10 -2.65
C VAL A 109 7.65 28.15 -2.94
N VAL A 110 8.62 28.31 -2.05
CA VAL A 110 9.67 29.34 -2.15
C VAL A 110 11.04 28.67 -2.10
N GLU A 111 11.81 28.80 -3.17
CA GLU A 111 13.23 28.41 -3.19
C GLU A 111 14.06 29.54 -2.57
N ASN A 112 14.81 29.23 -1.52
CA ASN A 112 15.64 30.18 -0.78
C ASN A 112 17.03 30.30 -1.39
N ALA A 113 17.69 31.41 -1.16
CA ALA A 113 19.04 31.70 -1.71
C ALA A 113 20.13 30.72 -1.19
N ASP A 114 19.90 30.06 -0.06
CA ASP A 114 20.78 29.05 0.51
C ASP A 114 20.53 27.63 -0.01
N GLY A 115 19.57 27.47 -0.92
CA GLY A 115 19.21 26.19 -1.56
C GLY A 115 18.15 25.40 -0.78
N THR A 116 17.67 25.91 0.34
CA THR A 116 16.50 25.33 1.04
C THR A 116 15.21 25.67 0.32
N VAL A 117 14.13 24.94 0.58
CA VAL A 117 12.81 25.18 -0.01
C VAL A 117 11.77 25.24 1.09
N ASP A 118 11.02 26.33 1.11
CA ASP A 118 9.89 26.51 2.02
C ASP A 118 8.58 26.16 1.32
N TYR A 119 7.81 25.28 1.95
CA TYR A 119 6.43 24.97 1.62
C TYR A 119 5.54 25.68 2.63
N ASN A 120 4.93 26.79 2.23
CA ASN A 120 4.09 27.63 3.09
C ASN A 120 2.62 27.25 2.88
N PHE A 121 1.98 26.79 3.94
CA PHE A 121 0.57 26.40 3.95
C PHE A 121 -0.27 27.46 4.65
N THR A 122 -1.39 27.80 4.02
CA THR A 122 -2.46 28.61 4.63
C THR A 122 -3.72 27.74 4.67
N LEU A 123 -4.23 27.45 5.86
CA LEU A 123 -5.46 26.67 6.03
C LEU A 123 -6.69 27.57 5.97
N ARG A 124 -7.83 26.99 5.58
CA ARG A 124 -9.14 27.60 5.77
C ARG A 124 -9.45 27.72 7.25
N GLU A 125 -10.05 28.86 7.65
CA GLU A 125 -10.41 29.13 9.06
C GLU A 125 -11.73 28.46 9.48
N ASP A 126 -12.53 27.93 8.54
CA ASP A 126 -13.86 27.37 8.78
C ASP A 126 -13.89 25.82 8.85
N LEU A 127 -12.73 25.18 8.84
CA LEU A 127 -12.62 23.73 8.87
C LEU A 127 -13.04 23.14 10.22
N LYS A 128 -13.79 22.02 10.16
CA LYS A 128 -14.21 21.26 11.35
C LYS A 128 -14.07 19.77 11.11
N PHE A 129 -13.75 19.06 12.16
CA PHE A 129 -13.89 17.61 12.19
C PHE A 129 -15.36 17.18 12.24
N SER A 130 -15.60 15.90 12.02
CA SER A 130 -16.97 15.35 11.94
C SER A 130 -17.74 15.45 13.26
N ASP A 131 -17.06 15.59 14.40
CA ASP A 131 -17.64 15.82 15.72
C ASP A 131 -17.89 17.32 16.03
N GLY A 132 -17.46 18.21 15.14
CA GLY A 132 -17.66 19.67 15.25
C GLY A 132 -16.49 20.44 15.85
N GLU A 133 -15.45 19.78 16.36
CA GLU A 133 -14.22 20.44 16.83
C GLU A 133 -13.52 21.16 15.65
N PRO A 134 -12.95 22.36 15.88
CA PRO A 134 -12.20 23.06 14.84
C PRO A 134 -10.93 22.31 14.44
N LEU A 135 -10.58 22.37 13.14
CA LEU A 135 -9.32 21.87 12.59
C LEU A 135 -8.37 23.05 12.42
N THR A 136 -7.15 22.91 12.96
CA THR A 136 -6.10 23.93 12.89
C THR A 136 -4.77 23.35 12.44
N VAL A 137 -3.76 24.20 12.30
CA VAL A 137 -2.37 23.79 12.03
C VAL A 137 -1.82 22.83 13.11
N ASP A 138 -2.33 22.88 14.33
CA ASP A 138 -1.91 21.97 15.40
C ASP A 138 -2.23 20.51 15.06
N ASP A 139 -3.37 20.24 14.41
CA ASP A 139 -3.74 18.90 13.94
C ASP A 139 -2.86 18.45 12.76
N VAL A 140 -2.47 19.38 11.88
CA VAL A 140 -1.52 19.09 10.79
C VAL A 140 -0.15 18.72 11.36
N ILE A 141 0.36 19.51 12.28
CA ILE A 141 1.63 19.26 12.96
C ILE A 141 1.60 17.94 13.72
N PHE A 142 0.53 17.68 14.49
CA PHE A 142 0.32 16.38 15.14
C PHE A 142 0.42 15.23 14.14
N SER A 143 -0.30 15.32 13.01
CA SER A 143 -0.30 14.29 11.99
C SER A 143 1.08 14.08 11.37
N MET A 144 1.83 15.16 11.08
CA MET A 144 3.21 15.06 10.60
C MET A 144 4.13 14.40 11.62
N TYR A 145 4.03 14.76 12.92
CA TYR A 145 4.86 14.15 13.94
C TYR A 145 4.57 12.68 14.19
N VAL A 146 3.31 12.22 14.04
CA VAL A 146 2.97 10.79 14.06
C VAL A 146 3.70 10.06 12.93
N LEU A 147 3.62 10.59 11.68
CA LEU A 147 4.27 10.00 10.50
C LEU A 147 5.81 10.06 10.55
N CYS A 148 6.38 10.97 11.33
CA CYS A 148 7.82 11.17 11.48
C CYS A 148 8.37 10.56 12.78
N ASP A 149 7.54 9.99 13.64
CA ASP A 149 8.01 9.36 14.87
C ASP A 149 9.03 8.24 14.59
N PRO A 150 10.11 8.12 15.38
CA PRO A 150 11.09 7.05 15.20
C PRO A 150 10.50 5.64 15.22
N THR A 151 9.36 5.42 15.89
CA THR A 151 8.68 4.11 15.99
C THR A 151 7.56 3.93 14.97
N TYR A 152 7.38 4.88 14.03
CA TYR A 152 6.38 4.75 12.98
C TYR A 152 6.79 3.65 11.97
N GLU A 153 5.91 2.69 11.73
CA GLU A 153 6.10 1.56 10.81
C GLU A 153 5.03 1.46 9.70
N GLY A 154 4.20 2.49 9.55
CA GLY A 154 3.21 2.52 8.47
C GLY A 154 3.81 2.80 7.09
N ASN A 155 2.95 2.89 6.08
CA ASN A 155 3.35 3.00 4.67
C ASN A 155 3.83 4.39 4.24
N SER A 156 3.65 5.44 5.06
CA SER A 156 4.12 6.79 4.70
C SER A 156 5.65 6.87 4.74
N THR A 157 6.21 7.56 3.74
CA THR A 157 7.65 7.85 3.65
C THR A 157 7.97 9.31 3.94
N LEU A 158 7.07 10.05 4.60
CA LEU A 158 7.29 11.45 4.98
C LEU A 158 8.59 11.63 5.78
N TYR A 159 8.90 10.70 6.67
CA TYR A 159 10.13 10.73 7.48
C TYR A 159 11.42 10.59 6.65
N ALA A 160 11.34 10.11 5.42
CA ALA A 160 12.48 10.00 4.52
C ALA A 160 12.70 11.28 3.69
N GLN A 161 11.78 12.24 3.76
CA GLN A 161 11.92 13.51 3.06
C GLN A 161 13.02 14.37 3.70
N PRO A 162 13.72 15.20 2.91
CA PRO A 162 14.84 16.01 3.41
C PRO A 162 14.37 17.25 4.21
N ILE A 163 13.46 17.06 5.15
CA ILE A 163 12.97 18.12 6.05
C ILE A 163 14.07 18.50 7.04
N VAL A 164 14.30 19.80 7.22
CA VAL A 164 15.34 20.32 8.13
C VAL A 164 15.09 19.82 9.56
N GLY A 165 16.09 19.17 10.18
CA GLY A 165 16.00 18.64 11.55
C GLY A 165 15.38 17.24 11.65
N MET A 166 14.96 16.61 10.54
CA MET A 166 14.35 15.27 10.54
C MET A 166 15.32 14.20 11.05
N ALA A 167 16.54 14.20 10.55
CA ALA A 167 17.55 13.21 10.94
C ALA A 167 17.90 13.32 12.43
N GLU A 168 18.04 14.53 12.93
CA GLU A 168 18.33 14.83 14.34
C GLU A 168 17.16 14.43 15.26
N TYR A 169 15.92 14.64 14.81
CA TYR A 169 14.72 14.22 15.54
C TYR A 169 14.62 12.70 15.63
N ARG A 170 14.87 11.99 14.56
CA ARG A 170 14.79 10.52 14.54
C ARG A 170 16.02 9.81 15.10
N ALA A 171 17.15 10.52 15.25
CA ALA A 171 18.35 9.96 15.85
C ALA A 171 18.16 9.59 17.32
N GLY A 172 19.03 8.70 17.82
CA GLY A 172 19.09 8.35 19.25
C GLY A 172 17.85 7.69 19.83
N MET A 173 16.97 7.16 18.98
CA MET A 173 15.81 6.36 19.38
C MET A 173 15.61 5.18 18.42
N THR A 174 15.21 4.04 18.94
CA THR A 174 14.85 2.84 18.17
C THR A 174 13.73 2.08 18.88
N THR A 175 13.23 0.98 18.31
CA THR A 175 12.23 0.14 18.97
C THR A 175 12.88 -0.80 20.00
N LEU A 176 12.09 -1.22 21.00
CA LEU A 176 12.57 -2.08 22.06
C LEU A 176 13.09 -3.43 21.53
N SER A 177 12.37 -4.07 20.61
CA SER A 177 12.80 -5.32 19.97
C SER A 177 14.19 -5.19 19.32
N LYS A 178 14.38 -4.13 18.53
CA LYS A 178 15.65 -3.84 17.85
C LYS A 178 16.77 -3.51 18.84
N ALA A 179 16.47 -2.74 19.88
CA ALA A 179 17.44 -2.39 20.92
C ALA A 179 17.92 -3.63 21.69
N LEU A 180 16.99 -4.51 22.09
CA LEU A 180 17.29 -5.76 22.80
C LEU A 180 18.11 -6.73 21.95
N ALA A 181 17.75 -6.88 20.67
CA ALA A 181 18.52 -7.69 19.73
C ALA A 181 19.96 -7.18 19.57
N ALA A 182 20.13 -5.87 19.38
CA ALA A 182 21.45 -5.25 19.25
C ALA A 182 22.30 -5.33 20.53
N ALA A 183 21.67 -5.25 21.71
CA ALA A 183 22.37 -5.37 23.00
C ALA A 183 22.85 -6.80 23.29
N GLY A 184 22.17 -7.82 22.76
CA GLY A 184 22.49 -9.22 22.97
C GLY A 184 22.01 -9.78 24.32
N ARG A 185 22.07 -11.11 24.45
CA ARG A 185 21.57 -11.85 25.62
C ARG A 185 22.32 -11.53 26.93
N ASP A 186 23.62 -11.28 26.82
CA ASP A 186 24.51 -11.09 27.97
C ASP A 186 24.57 -9.62 28.46
N ASN A 187 23.71 -8.75 27.90
CA ASN A 187 23.65 -7.36 28.32
C ASN A 187 23.21 -7.24 29.79
N THR A 188 23.94 -6.42 30.54
CA THR A 188 23.70 -6.12 31.97
C THR A 188 23.39 -4.64 32.22
N ASP A 189 23.30 -3.83 31.17
CA ASP A 189 22.87 -2.44 31.24
C ASP A 189 21.35 -2.35 30.97
N PHE A 190 20.61 -2.02 32.00
CA PHE A 190 19.15 -1.89 31.98
C PHE A 190 18.72 -0.41 32.09
N THR A 191 19.53 0.51 31.60
CA THR A 191 19.22 1.96 31.63
C THR A 191 17.99 2.29 30.79
N ASN A 192 17.80 1.61 29.66
CA ASN A 192 16.80 1.94 28.66
C ASN A 192 15.63 0.95 28.60
N TRP A 193 15.71 -0.17 29.29
CA TRP A 193 14.66 -1.20 29.44
C TRP A 193 14.88 -1.97 30.75
N THR A 194 13.94 -2.79 31.12
CA THR A 194 14.05 -3.62 32.33
C THR A 194 14.69 -4.97 32.05
N GLU A 195 15.30 -5.59 33.07
CA GLU A 195 15.80 -6.97 33.00
C GLU A 195 14.68 -7.95 32.60
N GLU A 196 13.44 -7.73 33.09
CA GLU A 196 12.26 -8.52 32.73
C GLU A 196 11.95 -8.42 31.23
N GLN A 197 11.99 -7.24 30.64
CA GLN A 197 11.78 -7.04 29.20
C GLN A 197 12.84 -7.78 28.37
N GLN A 198 14.11 -7.68 28.78
CA GLN A 198 15.20 -8.41 28.09
C GLN A 198 15.02 -9.93 28.20
N THR A 199 14.76 -10.45 29.40
CA THR A 199 14.52 -11.86 29.60
C THR A 199 13.35 -12.36 28.75
N LYS A 200 12.24 -11.64 28.77
CA LYS A 200 11.04 -12.01 28.03
C LYS A 200 11.26 -11.97 26.50
N PHE A 201 12.02 -11.00 26.00
CA PHE A 201 12.40 -10.94 24.58
C PHE A 201 13.18 -12.20 24.15
N TRP A 202 14.22 -12.56 24.92
CA TRP A 202 15.05 -13.71 24.56
C TRP A 202 14.34 -15.04 24.77
N ASP A 203 13.45 -15.16 25.75
CA ASP A 203 12.57 -16.33 25.92
C ASP A 203 11.64 -16.49 24.72
N ASN A 204 11.12 -15.39 24.17
CA ASN A 204 10.28 -15.39 22.97
C ASN A 204 11.08 -15.62 21.69
N PHE A 205 12.31 -15.15 21.63
CA PHE A 205 13.23 -15.50 20.55
C PHE A 205 13.45 -17.01 20.49
N ASP A 206 13.73 -17.64 21.63
CA ASP A 206 14.01 -19.08 21.72
C ASP A 206 12.78 -19.96 21.45
N LYS A 207 11.61 -19.59 21.96
CA LYS A 207 10.40 -20.40 21.82
C LYS A 207 9.59 -20.08 20.56
N GLY A 208 9.80 -18.92 19.96
CA GLY A 208 9.08 -18.42 18.80
C GLY A 208 9.95 -18.32 17.54
N LEU A 209 10.90 -17.39 17.53
CA LEU A 209 11.63 -17.06 16.29
C LEU A 209 12.63 -18.17 15.87
N VAL A 210 13.27 -18.86 16.81
CA VAL A 210 14.14 -19.98 16.50
C VAL A 210 13.36 -21.18 15.91
N PRO A 211 12.24 -21.64 16.49
CA PRO A 211 11.37 -22.62 15.84
C PRO A 211 10.83 -22.18 14.49
N PHE A 212 10.44 -20.92 14.33
CA PHE A 212 9.99 -20.35 13.06
C PHE A 212 11.07 -20.48 11.96
N ALA A 213 12.32 -20.13 12.27
CA ALA A 213 13.45 -20.31 11.36
C ALA A 213 13.75 -21.80 11.09
N GLN A 214 13.54 -22.70 12.07
CA GLN A 214 13.67 -24.14 11.87
C GLN A 214 12.61 -24.69 10.93
N GLU A 215 11.35 -24.24 11.05
CA GLU A 215 10.26 -24.64 10.13
C GLU A 215 10.58 -24.27 8.67
N ILE A 216 11.23 -23.14 8.42
CA ILE A 216 11.74 -22.78 7.09
C ILE A 216 12.77 -23.80 6.61
N CYS A 217 13.75 -24.15 7.44
CA CYS A 217 14.76 -25.16 7.10
C CYS A 217 14.12 -26.53 6.77
N ASP A 218 13.12 -26.93 7.55
CA ASP A 218 12.41 -28.20 7.37
C ASP A 218 11.55 -28.18 6.09
N TYR A 219 10.91 -27.06 5.80
CA TYR A 219 10.16 -26.87 4.56
C TYR A 219 11.05 -26.99 3.32
N VAL A 220 12.21 -26.32 3.31
CA VAL A 220 13.18 -26.37 2.20
C VAL A 220 13.63 -27.78 1.92
N VAL A 221 13.84 -28.61 2.97
CA VAL A 221 14.16 -30.03 2.84
C VAL A 221 12.96 -30.82 2.30
N SER A 222 11.76 -30.58 2.82
CA SER A 222 10.54 -31.28 2.38
C SER A 222 10.19 -30.97 0.93
N ALA A 223 10.50 -29.76 0.47
CA ALA A 223 10.32 -29.31 -0.92
C ALA A 223 11.42 -29.88 -1.86
N GLY A 224 12.44 -30.56 -1.31
CA GLY A 224 13.54 -31.14 -2.10
C GLY A 224 14.57 -30.12 -2.62
N ALA A 225 14.54 -28.88 -2.10
CA ALA A 225 15.48 -27.83 -2.48
C ALA A 225 16.84 -27.97 -1.75
N ALA A 226 16.88 -28.67 -0.60
CA ALA A 226 18.11 -29.02 0.11
C ALA A 226 18.02 -30.45 0.70
N ALA A 227 19.17 -31.05 1.06
CA ALA A 227 19.19 -32.30 1.75
C ALA A 227 19.07 -32.12 3.28
N GLU A 228 18.57 -33.12 4.00
CA GLU A 228 18.48 -33.09 5.47
C GLU A 228 19.84 -32.84 6.12
N THR A 229 20.92 -33.36 5.50
CA THR A 229 22.31 -33.25 5.96
C THR A 229 22.98 -31.93 5.64
N ASP A 230 22.34 -31.08 4.86
CA ASP A 230 22.92 -29.79 4.48
C ASP A 230 22.96 -28.83 5.68
N SER A 231 23.93 -27.90 5.67
CA SER A 231 24.06 -26.90 6.73
C SER A 231 22.85 -25.95 6.75
N VAL A 232 22.65 -25.30 7.89
CA VAL A 232 21.62 -24.23 8.01
C VAL A 232 21.86 -23.13 6.98
N ALA A 233 23.11 -22.73 6.74
CA ALA A 233 23.45 -21.75 5.72
C ALA A 233 23.01 -22.18 4.30
N ALA A 234 23.20 -23.46 3.95
CA ALA A 234 22.77 -23.99 2.66
C ALA A 234 21.23 -23.99 2.53
N LYS A 235 20.50 -24.35 3.61
CA LYS A 235 19.05 -24.33 3.65
C LYS A 235 18.51 -22.89 3.59
N ALA A 236 19.06 -21.98 4.39
CA ALA A 236 18.70 -20.57 4.39
C ALA A 236 18.95 -19.89 3.03
N SER A 237 19.99 -20.32 2.29
CA SER A 237 20.28 -19.80 0.96
C SER A 237 19.21 -20.16 -0.06
N GLN A 238 18.52 -21.30 0.10
CA GLN A 238 17.37 -21.66 -0.73
C GLN A 238 16.13 -20.81 -0.42
N TRP A 239 16.11 -20.17 0.74
CA TRP A 239 15.06 -19.22 1.17
C TRP A 239 15.45 -17.75 0.93
N GLY A 240 16.63 -17.50 0.33
CA GLY A 240 17.09 -16.15 -0.02
C GLY A 240 17.99 -15.47 1.02
N PHE A 241 18.38 -16.16 2.09
CA PHE A 241 19.27 -15.62 3.12
C PHE A 241 20.72 -16.09 2.92
N THR A 242 21.67 -15.18 3.11
CA THR A 242 23.10 -15.50 3.08
C THR A 242 23.65 -15.51 4.50
N LEU A 243 24.12 -16.67 4.96
CA LEU A 243 24.68 -16.88 6.30
C LEU A 243 26.11 -17.40 6.19
N ALA A 244 26.86 -17.35 7.30
CA ALA A 244 28.15 -18.01 7.41
C ALA A 244 27.99 -19.56 7.31
N ASP A 245 29.01 -20.27 6.79
CA ASP A 245 28.94 -21.72 6.55
C ASP A 245 28.65 -22.54 7.81
N ASP A 246 29.04 -22.03 8.98
CA ASP A 246 28.85 -22.65 10.31
C ASP A 246 27.65 -22.09 11.08
N ALA A 247 26.78 -21.29 10.41
CA ALA A 247 25.61 -20.68 11.03
C ALA A 247 24.65 -21.72 11.63
N THR A 248 24.10 -21.36 12.76
CA THR A 248 23.06 -22.11 13.48
C THR A 248 21.66 -21.64 13.07
N VAL A 249 20.62 -22.34 13.53
CA VAL A 249 19.22 -21.88 13.37
C VAL A 249 18.98 -20.57 14.11
N GLU A 250 19.68 -20.36 15.24
CA GLU A 250 19.62 -19.11 15.98
C GLU A 250 20.18 -17.93 15.16
N ASP A 251 21.31 -18.14 14.45
CA ASP A 251 21.86 -17.13 13.52
C ASP A 251 20.91 -16.84 12.36
N PHE A 252 20.20 -17.86 11.88
CA PHE A 252 19.17 -17.66 10.87
C PHE A 252 17.98 -16.86 11.41
N ALA A 253 17.51 -17.16 12.61
CA ALA A 253 16.48 -16.38 13.29
C ALA A 253 16.90 -14.92 13.50
N MET A 254 18.16 -14.67 13.88
CA MET A 254 18.75 -13.33 13.98
C MET A 254 18.73 -12.62 12.62
N ALA A 255 19.12 -13.30 11.55
CA ALA A 255 19.15 -12.74 10.20
C ALA A 255 17.73 -12.35 9.70
N ILE A 256 16.72 -13.17 9.99
CA ILE A 256 15.31 -12.81 9.73
C ILE A 256 14.95 -11.53 10.50
N GLY A 257 15.24 -11.48 11.80
CA GLY A 257 15.00 -10.29 12.61
C GLY A 257 15.64 -9.04 12.06
N GLU A 258 16.89 -9.10 11.65
CA GLU A 258 17.63 -7.97 11.07
C GLU A 258 17.06 -7.53 9.72
N GLN A 259 16.69 -8.46 8.85
CA GLN A 259 16.10 -8.18 7.53
C GLN A 259 14.80 -7.38 7.66
N TYR A 260 13.96 -7.74 8.61
CA TYR A 260 12.67 -7.09 8.84
C TYR A 260 12.70 -6.00 9.93
N GLY A 261 13.91 -5.57 10.36
CA GLY A 261 14.08 -4.51 11.35
C GLY A 261 13.43 -4.81 12.72
N TRP A 262 13.27 -6.09 13.05
CA TRP A 262 12.64 -6.59 14.28
C TRP A 262 11.15 -6.24 14.41
N ILE A 263 10.45 -6.09 13.27
CA ILE A 263 9.00 -5.96 13.20
C ILE A 263 8.41 -7.36 12.98
N PHE A 264 7.91 -7.98 14.04
CA PHE A 264 7.49 -9.39 14.00
C PHE A 264 6.36 -9.66 13.00
N SER A 265 5.41 -8.73 12.84
CA SER A 265 4.35 -8.86 11.83
C SER A 265 4.88 -8.83 10.39
N ALA A 266 5.98 -8.12 10.13
CA ALA A 266 6.61 -8.13 8.82
C ALA A 266 7.38 -9.44 8.55
N MET A 267 7.90 -10.10 9.61
CA MET A 267 8.56 -11.40 9.49
C MET A 267 7.60 -12.52 9.09
N GLU A 268 6.28 -12.36 9.26
CA GLU A 268 5.26 -13.32 8.79
C GLU A 268 5.33 -13.56 7.27
N ALA A 269 5.97 -12.68 6.51
CA ALA A 269 6.24 -12.89 5.09
C ALA A 269 7.10 -14.16 4.84
N GLU A 270 7.86 -14.62 5.85
CA GLU A 270 8.71 -15.81 5.78
C GLU A 270 8.04 -17.08 6.32
N THR A 271 6.73 -17.04 6.60
CA THR A 271 6.00 -18.19 7.19
C THR A 271 6.06 -19.41 6.28
N ALA A 272 6.68 -20.49 6.78
CA ALA A 272 6.76 -21.79 6.11
C ALA A 272 5.89 -22.88 6.76
N GLY A 273 5.38 -22.61 7.97
CA GLY A 273 4.56 -23.50 8.76
C GLY A 273 3.61 -22.73 9.67
N SER A 274 4.01 -22.54 10.93
CA SER A 274 3.24 -21.79 11.92
C SER A 274 3.39 -20.27 11.70
N ALA A 275 2.34 -19.50 11.98
CA ALA A 275 2.48 -18.06 12.07
C ALA A 275 3.35 -17.68 13.29
N LEU A 276 4.21 -16.67 13.16
CA LEU A 276 5.07 -16.24 14.25
C LEU A 276 4.26 -15.72 15.46
N SER A 277 3.11 -15.10 15.18
CA SER A 277 2.12 -14.67 16.19
C SER A 277 1.57 -15.79 17.05
N ASP A 278 1.51 -17.02 16.53
CA ASP A 278 1.08 -18.20 17.29
C ASP A 278 2.20 -18.77 18.17
N LEU A 279 3.45 -18.45 17.86
CA LEU A 279 4.65 -18.97 18.54
C LEU A 279 5.17 -18.03 19.64
N MET A 280 4.77 -16.75 19.64
CA MET A 280 5.24 -15.73 20.56
C MET A 280 4.16 -15.26 21.53
N ASP A 281 4.58 -14.69 22.67
CA ASP A 281 3.65 -13.99 23.56
C ASP A 281 3.12 -12.74 22.88
N ALA A 282 1.80 -12.52 22.96
CA ALA A 282 1.13 -11.45 22.24
C ALA A 282 1.67 -10.04 22.55
N ASP A 283 2.08 -9.77 23.79
CA ASP A 283 2.66 -8.48 24.16
C ASP A 283 4.10 -8.29 23.61
N VAL A 284 4.91 -9.36 23.52
CA VAL A 284 6.22 -9.27 22.86
C VAL A 284 6.03 -9.05 21.37
N TYR A 285 5.14 -9.84 20.75
CA TYR A 285 4.87 -9.77 19.33
C TYR A 285 4.31 -8.39 18.90
N ASN A 286 3.35 -7.82 19.67
CA ASN A 286 2.67 -6.60 19.29
C ASN A 286 3.33 -5.31 19.82
N ASP A 287 3.88 -5.33 21.04
CA ASP A 287 4.28 -4.08 21.70
C ASP A 287 5.78 -3.79 21.56
N TYR A 288 6.67 -4.79 21.58
CA TYR A 288 8.12 -4.56 21.52
C TYR A 288 8.60 -3.93 20.21
N PRO A 289 8.05 -4.29 19.03
CA PRO A 289 8.42 -3.66 17.76
C PRO A 289 8.03 -2.18 17.64
N VAL A 290 7.15 -1.70 18.51
CA VAL A 290 6.55 -0.37 18.42
C VAL A 290 6.80 0.51 19.63
N MET A 291 7.39 -0.03 20.68
CA MET A 291 7.79 0.71 21.89
C MET A 291 9.14 1.40 21.66
N GLY A 292 9.18 2.72 21.74
CA GLY A 292 10.39 3.52 21.56
C GLY A 292 11.33 3.44 22.76
N VAL A 293 12.60 3.30 22.45
CA VAL A 293 13.69 3.26 23.44
C VAL A 293 14.74 4.30 23.08
N LYS A 294 15.11 5.15 24.04
CA LYS A 294 16.15 6.16 23.85
C LYS A 294 17.53 5.49 23.91
N THR A 295 18.29 5.55 22.83
CA THR A 295 19.62 4.93 22.69
C THR A 295 20.75 5.94 22.53
N GLY A 296 20.42 7.24 22.46
CA GLY A 296 21.39 8.31 22.29
C GLY A 296 20.77 9.69 22.33
N GLU A 297 21.53 10.70 21.92
CA GLU A 297 21.04 12.06 21.79
C GLU A 297 20.06 12.18 20.61
N SER A 298 18.99 12.95 20.82
CA SER A 298 17.92 13.19 19.85
C SER A 298 17.43 14.62 19.98
N ALA A 299 17.13 15.28 18.88
CA ALA A 299 16.42 16.57 18.92
C ALA A 299 14.97 16.37 19.39
N ASP A 300 14.46 17.34 20.15
CA ASP A 300 13.08 17.28 20.65
C ASP A 300 12.04 17.65 19.58
N SER A 301 12.46 18.33 18.49
CA SER A 301 11.57 18.74 17.38
C SER A 301 12.26 18.66 16.02
N ILE A 302 11.42 18.66 14.97
CA ILE A 302 11.82 18.79 13.56
C ILE A 302 11.81 20.27 13.23
N THR A 303 12.99 20.91 13.22
CA THR A 303 13.12 22.38 13.12
C THR A 303 12.60 22.95 11.80
N GLY A 304 12.43 22.13 10.77
CA GLY A 304 11.82 22.49 9.50
C GLY A 304 10.29 22.51 9.51
N ILE A 305 9.62 21.96 10.52
CA ILE A 305 8.16 22.05 10.68
C ILE A 305 7.84 23.19 11.64
N LYS A 306 7.32 24.30 11.10
CA LYS A 306 7.14 25.55 11.85
C LYS A 306 5.68 25.97 11.87
N LYS A 307 5.12 26.12 13.07
CA LYS A 307 3.86 26.82 13.30
C LYS A 307 4.11 28.33 13.22
N ILE A 308 3.32 29.05 12.44
CA ILE A 308 3.32 30.51 12.40
C ILE A 308 2.15 31.03 13.25
N ASP A 309 0.96 30.48 13.05
CA ASP A 309 -0.24 30.70 13.86
C ASP A 309 -1.21 29.51 13.66
N ASP A 310 -2.47 29.64 14.05
CA ASP A 310 -3.45 28.54 14.02
C ASP A 310 -3.83 28.11 12.60
N TYR A 311 -3.53 28.92 11.58
CA TYR A 311 -3.90 28.66 10.16
C TYR A 311 -2.72 28.75 9.20
N HIS A 312 -1.52 29.07 9.69
CA HIS A 312 -0.33 29.18 8.84
C HIS A 312 0.81 28.35 9.40
N MET A 313 1.46 27.60 8.51
CA MET A 313 2.68 26.84 8.83
C MET A 313 3.63 26.79 7.64
N THR A 314 4.89 26.50 7.93
CA THR A 314 5.92 26.27 6.91
C THR A 314 6.60 24.94 7.15
N VAL A 315 6.84 24.19 6.07
CA VAL A 315 7.75 23.04 6.07
C VAL A 315 8.96 23.39 5.22
N THR A 316 10.15 23.44 5.85
CA THR A 316 11.42 23.76 5.18
C THR A 316 12.17 22.48 4.87
N MET A 317 12.53 22.28 3.59
CA MET A 317 13.38 21.20 3.12
C MET A 317 14.81 21.66 2.84
N THR A 318 15.78 20.78 3.00
CA THR A 318 17.22 21.11 2.80
C THR A 318 17.60 21.29 1.34
N LYS A 319 16.74 20.86 0.42
CA LYS A 319 16.96 20.91 -1.04
C LYS A 319 15.64 20.78 -1.77
N VAL A 320 15.64 21.12 -3.06
CA VAL A 320 14.54 20.78 -3.98
C VAL A 320 14.42 19.26 -4.11
N ASP A 321 13.21 18.76 -3.93
CA ASP A 321 12.84 17.36 -4.15
C ASP A 321 11.51 17.29 -4.91
N ALA A 322 11.52 16.66 -6.08
CA ALA A 322 10.36 16.66 -6.99
C ALA A 322 9.13 15.91 -6.43
N VAL A 323 9.34 14.97 -5.50
CA VAL A 323 8.25 14.18 -4.91
C VAL A 323 7.78 14.71 -3.55
N ALA A 324 8.52 15.65 -2.98
CA ALA A 324 8.26 16.19 -1.65
C ALA A 324 6.83 16.74 -1.49
N ILE A 325 6.34 17.47 -2.50
CA ILE A 325 5.01 18.06 -2.48
C ILE A 325 3.89 17.00 -2.31
N TYR A 326 4.06 15.82 -2.90
CA TYR A 326 3.08 14.73 -2.78
C TYR A 326 3.15 14.07 -1.39
N GLN A 327 4.34 13.99 -0.80
CA GLN A 327 4.53 13.47 0.56
C GLN A 327 3.99 14.42 1.64
N LEU A 328 3.87 15.72 1.33
CA LEU A 328 3.25 16.71 2.20
C LEU A 328 1.71 16.71 2.15
N GLY A 329 1.11 16.03 1.18
CA GLY A 329 -0.34 15.86 1.06
C GLY A 329 -0.95 14.87 2.06
N ILE A 330 -0.49 14.88 3.31
CA ILE A 330 -0.93 13.96 4.37
C ILE A 330 -2.40 14.15 4.74
N SER A 331 -3.03 13.11 5.30
CA SER A 331 -4.33 13.23 5.97
C SER A 331 -4.20 14.03 7.25
N ILE A 332 -5.13 14.98 7.49
CA ILE A 332 -5.17 15.77 8.72
C ILE A 332 -6.02 15.02 9.75
N ALA A 333 -5.36 14.38 10.69
CA ALA A 333 -6.03 13.61 11.73
C ALA A 333 -6.28 14.44 13.00
N PRO A 334 -7.46 14.34 13.62
CA PRO A 334 -7.77 15.09 14.82
C PRO A 334 -6.93 14.64 16.02
N MET A 335 -6.12 15.56 16.55
CA MET A 335 -5.25 15.31 17.71
C MET A 335 -6.05 14.93 18.95
N HIS A 336 -7.23 15.50 19.15
CA HIS A 336 -8.09 15.18 20.31
C HIS A 336 -8.64 13.74 20.29
N TYR A 337 -8.63 13.09 19.13
CA TYR A 337 -9.12 11.72 18.95
C TYR A 337 -7.99 10.69 18.90
N TYR A 338 -6.95 10.94 18.11
CA TYR A 338 -5.83 10.01 17.95
C TYR A 338 -4.72 10.21 18.97
N GLY A 339 -4.55 11.42 19.48
CA GLY A 339 -3.58 11.80 20.48
C GLY A 339 -4.22 12.31 21.78
N ASN A 340 -3.59 13.32 22.39
CA ASN A 340 -4.11 13.97 23.58
C ASN A 340 -3.76 15.47 23.54
N LYS A 341 -4.78 16.33 23.48
CA LYS A 341 -4.62 17.81 23.51
C LYS A 341 -3.85 18.30 24.74
N ASP A 342 -4.00 17.64 25.89
CA ASP A 342 -3.30 18.03 27.13
C ASP A 342 -1.78 17.79 27.05
N LEU A 343 -1.33 16.97 26.07
CA LEU A 343 0.09 16.73 25.78
C LEU A 343 0.59 17.58 24.60
N TYR A 344 -0.17 18.57 24.14
CA TYR A 344 0.25 19.44 23.07
C TYR A 344 0.72 20.78 23.61
N ASP A 345 1.97 21.10 23.34
CA ASP A 345 2.60 22.40 23.62
C ASP A 345 3.72 22.61 22.60
N TYR A 346 3.40 23.32 21.50
CA TYR A 346 4.33 23.53 20.41
C TYR A 346 5.63 24.22 20.86
N ASP A 347 5.54 25.22 21.73
CA ASP A 347 6.69 25.98 22.20
C ASP A 347 7.64 25.15 23.07
N ASN A 348 7.12 24.11 23.74
CA ASN A 348 7.88 23.16 24.53
C ASN A 348 8.15 21.83 23.85
N ASN A 349 7.99 21.76 22.49
CA ASN A 349 8.25 20.57 21.67
C ASN A 349 7.44 19.34 22.09
N SER A 350 6.19 19.53 22.44
CA SER A 350 5.24 18.46 22.75
C SER A 350 4.10 18.46 21.73
N PHE A 351 3.87 17.33 21.04
CA PHE A 351 3.06 17.27 19.84
C PHE A 351 1.84 16.36 19.98
N GLY A 352 1.25 16.25 21.19
CA GLY A 352 0.00 15.55 21.44
C GLY A 352 0.16 14.05 21.72
N PHE A 353 1.38 13.53 21.78
CA PHE A 353 1.75 12.19 22.22
C PHE A 353 3.20 12.15 22.69
N PRO A 354 3.60 11.16 23.52
CA PRO A 354 5.00 10.99 23.89
C PRO A 354 5.81 10.49 22.69
N LYS A 355 6.92 11.13 22.38
CA LYS A 355 7.84 10.69 21.33
C LYS A 355 8.28 9.24 21.57
N GLY A 356 8.13 8.39 20.57
CA GLY A 356 8.41 6.96 20.63
C GLY A 356 7.26 6.10 21.19
N ASP A 357 6.08 6.70 21.40
CA ASP A 357 4.89 5.97 21.84
C ASP A 357 3.66 6.39 21.03
N LEU A 358 3.33 5.60 20.02
CA LEU A 358 2.15 5.79 19.18
C LEU A 358 0.95 4.92 19.62
N SER A 359 0.93 4.42 20.85
CA SER A 359 -0.12 3.51 21.35
C SER A 359 -1.53 4.11 21.28
N SER A 360 -1.69 5.41 21.60
CA SER A 360 -2.96 6.11 21.47
C SER A 360 -3.49 6.14 20.02
N VAL A 361 -2.59 6.35 19.06
CA VAL A 361 -2.91 6.37 17.62
C VAL A 361 -3.27 4.98 17.13
N ARG A 362 -2.51 3.94 17.53
CA ARG A 362 -2.77 2.53 17.18
C ARG A 362 -4.09 2.03 17.72
N ALA A 363 -4.50 2.47 18.92
CA ALA A 363 -5.77 2.11 19.51
C ALA A 363 -6.99 2.54 18.67
N LYS A 364 -6.81 3.41 17.67
CA LYS A 364 -7.85 3.93 16.78
C LYS A 364 -7.80 3.35 15.35
N THR A 365 -6.98 2.33 15.10
CA THR A 365 -6.75 1.76 13.76
C THR A 365 -8.02 1.24 13.10
N THR A 366 -9.00 0.76 13.86
CA THR A 366 -10.25 0.21 13.33
C THR A 366 -11.42 1.20 13.28
N GLN A 367 -11.24 2.43 13.74
CA GLN A 367 -12.31 3.42 13.89
C GLN A 367 -11.84 4.79 13.42
N PRO A 368 -11.78 5.05 12.09
CA PRO A 368 -11.31 6.31 11.57
C PRO A 368 -12.26 7.46 11.89
N MET A 369 -11.69 8.62 12.22
CA MET A 369 -12.41 9.88 12.40
C MET A 369 -11.59 11.01 11.78
N GLY A 370 -12.25 11.95 11.11
CA GLY A 370 -11.59 13.06 10.45
C GLY A 370 -12.56 14.16 10.02
N ALA A 371 -12.14 14.99 9.08
CA ALA A 371 -12.90 16.12 8.54
C ALA A 371 -13.44 15.85 7.12
N GLY A 372 -13.45 14.60 6.67
CA GLY A 372 -13.90 14.19 5.35
C GLY A 372 -15.41 14.25 5.15
N PRO A 373 -15.89 13.90 3.94
CA PRO A 373 -17.30 14.00 3.57
C PRO A 373 -18.22 13.05 4.36
N TYR A 374 -17.71 11.98 4.92
CA TYR A 374 -18.51 11.00 5.67
C TYR A 374 -17.92 10.71 7.05
N LYS A 375 -18.81 10.28 7.96
CA LYS A 375 -18.48 9.72 9.28
C LYS A 375 -18.47 8.20 9.18
N PHE A 376 -17.44 7.55 9.70
CA PHE A 376 -17.44 6.11 9.93
C PHE A 376 -18.36 5.79 11.12
N ILE A 377 -19.31 4.90 10.93
CA ILE A 377 -20.24 4.49 11.97
C ILE A 377 -19.81 3.18 12.61
N LYS A 378 -19.57 2.15 11.79
CA LYS A 378 -19.10 0.83 12.24
C LYS A 378 -18.64 -0.02 11.08
N PHE A 379 -17.89 -1.07 11.39
CA PHE A 379 -17.68 -2.23 10.52
C PHE A 379 -18.28 -3.46 11.20
N GLU A 380 -19.17 -4.15 10.54
CA GLU A 380 -19.89 -5.30 11.09
C GLU A 380 -20.36 -6.23 9.98
N ASN A 381 -20.12 -7.54 10.13
CA ASN A 381 -20.54 -8.58 9.18
C ASN A 381 -20.12 -8.28 7.72
N GLY A 382 -18.86 -7.88 7.50
CA GLY A 382 -18.34 -7.57 6.18
C GLY A 382 -18.88 -6.27 5.57
N THR A 383 -19.50 -5.38 6.38
CA THR A 383 -20.04 -4.11 5.90
C THR A 383 -19.50 -2.94 6.72
N VAL A 384 -18.92 -1.96 6.04
CA VAL A 384 -18.59 -0.65 6.61
C VAL A 384 -19.77 0.29 6.38
N TYR A 385 -20.23 0.94 7.43
CA TYR A 385 -21.35 1.88 7.41
C TYR A 385 -20.88 3.31 7.57
N PHE A 386 -21.34 4.18 6.68
CA PHE A 386 -21.04 5.61 6.70
C PHE A 386 -22.30 6.46 6.75
N GLU A 387 -22.20 7.63 7.39
CA GLU A 387 -23.19 8.69 7.37
C GLU A 387 -22.55 10.01 6.90
N ALA A 388 -23.27 10.79 6.11
CA ALA A 388 -22.83 12.10 5.62
C ALA A 388 -22.38 13.01 6.78
N ASN A 389 -21.23 13.67 6.60
CA ASN A 389 -20.70 14.62 7.57
C ASN A 389 -21.29 16.00 7.33
N GLU A 390 -22.12 16.48 8.25
CA GLU A 390 -22.75 17.82 8.18
C GLU A 390 -21.74 18.96 8.32
N ASN A 391 -20.56 18.68 8.90
CA ASN A 391 -19.48 19.64 9.12
C ASN A 391 -18.48 19.68 7.96
N TYR A 392 -18.70 18.90 6.88
CA TYR A 392 -17.78 18.90 5.75
C TYR A 392 -17.73 20.27 5.08
N PHE A 393 -16.53 20.79 4.82
CA PHE A 393 -16.34 22.18 4.37
C PHE A 393 -16.99 22.53 3.02
N GLN A 394 -17.24 21.54 2.16
CA GLN A 394 -17.99 21.73 0.92
C GLN A 394 -19.51 21.49 1.07
N GLY A 395 -19.98 21.35 2.30
CA GLY A 395 -21.36 20.98 2.64
C GLY A 395 -21.57 19.46 2.69
N ALA A 396 -22.61 19.05 3.40
CA ALA A 396 -22.96 17.64 3.56
C ALA A 396 -23.21 16.97 2.19
N PRO A 397 -22.66 15.76 1.95
CA PRO A 397 -22.98 14.97 0.77
C PRO A 397 -24.48 14.76 0.59
N LYS A 398 -24.96 14.74 -0.66
CA LYS A 398 -26.39 14.50 -0.95
C LYS A 398 -26.83 13.07 -0.60
N THR A 399 -25.95 12.10 -0.77
CA THR A 399 -26.16 10.70 -0.36
C THR A 399 -25.90 10.60 1.12
N LYS A 400 -26.98 10.42 1.93
CA LYS A 400 -26.88 10.45 3.39
C LYS A 400 -26.14 9.26 3.95
N TYR A 401 -26.40 8.06 3.43
CA TYR A 401 -25.82 6.81 3.90
C TYR A 401 -25.08 6.10 2.77
N VAL A 402 -23.88 5.58 3.07
CA VAL A 402 -23.08 4.76 2.16
C VAL A 402 -22.64 3.52 2.92
N ASN A 403 -22.74 2.35 2.28
CA ASN A 403 -22.27 1.10 2.81
C ASN A 403 -21.22 0.51 1.85
N PHE A 404 -20.04 0.13 2.38
CA PHE A 404 -19.08 -0.66 1.65
C PHE A 404 -19.25 -2.12 2.05
N LEU A 405 -19.65 -2.96 1.10
CA LEU A 405 -19.95 -4.37 1.31
C LEU A 405 -18.83 -5.25 0.76
N GLU A 406 -18.26 -6.13 1.58
CA GLU A 406 -17.28 -7.11 1.15
C GLU A 406 -17.88 -8.10 0.16
N CYS A 407 -17.19 -8.30 -0.96
CA CYS A 407 -17.42 -9.32 -1.97
C CYS A 407 -16.18 -10.21 -2.06
N ILE A 408 -16.37 -11.52 -2.01
CA ILE A 408 -15.25 -12.48 -2.00
C ILE A 408 -14.65 -12.62 -3.40
N SER A 409 -15.45 -12.36 -4.46
CA SER A 409 -15.04 -12.51 -5.85
C SER A 409 -15.64 -11.43 -6.75
N ASP A 410 -15.10 -11.28 -7.94
CA ASP A 410 -15.68 -10.41 -8.98
C ASP A 410 -17.04 -10.92 -9.46
N ASP A 411 -17.28 -12.24 -9.41
CA ASP A 411 -18.60 -12.83 -9.68
C ASP A 411 -19.63 -12.38 -8.64
N ASP A 412 -19.26 -12.30 -7.36
CA ASP A 412 -20.15 -11.78 -6.31
C ASP A 412 -20.46 -10.30 -6.53
N LYS A 413 -19.46 -9.49 -6.92
CA LYS A 413 -19.64 -8.09 -7.29
C LYS A 413 -20.63 -7.94 -8.46
N LEU A 414 -20.42 -8.71 -9.53
CA LEU A 414 -21.26 -8.65 -10.72
C LEU A 414 -22.69 -9.17 -10.46
N ASN A 415 -22.82 -10.26 -9.71
CA ASN A 415 -24.13 -10.77 -9.27
C ASN A 415 -24.86 -9.74 -8.40
N GLY A 416 -24.15 -9.05 -7.51
CA GLY A 416 -24.71 -8.02 -6.65
C GLY A 416 -25.33 -6.86 -7.45
N VAL A 417 -24.61 -6.34 -8.45
CA VAL A 417 -25.11 -5.26 -9.31
C VAL A 417 -26.28 -5.73 -10.17
N THR A 418 -26.21 -6.93 -10.77
CA THR A 418 -27.28 -7.43 -11.64
C THR A 418 -28.55 -7.76 -10.89
N THR A 419 -28.47 -8.10 -9.61
CA THR A 419 -29.63 -8.37 -8.73
C THR A 419 -30.11 -7.14 -7.96
N GLY A 420 -29.37 -6.05 -7.95
CA GLY A 420 -29.69 -4.81 -7.23
C GLY A 420 -29.43 -4.88 -5.72
N THR A 421 -28.56 -5.79 -5.27
CA THR A 421 -28.07 -5.82 -3.86
C THR A 421 -26.83 -4.93 -3.68
N ILE A 422 -26.17 -4.58 -4.74
CA ILE A 422 -25.06 -3.61 -4.86
C ILE A 422 -25.46 -2.59 -5.91
N ASP A 423 -25.20 -1.33 -5.66
CA ASP A 423 -25.47 -0.22 -6.58
C ASP A 423 -24.28 0.11 -7.47
N ILE A 424 -23.06 0.04 -6.90
CA ILE A 424 -21.79 0.37 -7.57
C ILE A 424 -20.73 -0.66 -7.19
N THR A 425 -19.89 -1.05 -8.15
CA THR A 425 -18.73 -1.90 -7.89
C THR A 425 -17.68 -1.77 -8.99
N ASP A 426 -16.47 -2.25 -8.73
CA ASP A 426 -15.30 -2.19 -9.59
C ASP A 426 -14.67 -3.58 -9.83
N PRO A 427 -15.34 -4.51 -10.53
CA PRO A 427 -14.74 -5.80 -10.84
C PRO A 427 -13.54 -5.61 -11.77
N SER A 428 -12.57 -6.54 -11.73
CA SER A 428 -11.49 -6.57 -12.71
C SER A 428 -12.07 -6.69 -14.11
N MET A 429 -11.76 -5.75 -15.00
CA MET A 429 -12.33 -5.68 -16.33
C MET A 429 -11.54 -6.59 -17.28
N SER A 430 -11.64 -7.91 -17.10
CA SER A 430 -11.21 -8.91 -18.06
C SER A 430 -12.17 -9.00 -19.25
N SER A 431 -11.79 -9.73 -20.29
CA SER A 431 -12.70 -10.03 -21.40
C SER A 431 -13.92 -10.82 -20.91
N ASP A 432 -13.73 -11.78 -20.00
CA ASP A 432 -14.82 -12.58 -19.44
C ASP A 432 -15.80 -11.73 -18.61
N THR A 433 -15.30 -10.77 -17.82
CA THR A 433 -16.15 -9.81 -17.09
C THR A 433 -16.95 -8.94 -18.05
N ALA A 434 -16.31 -8.46 -19.12
CA ALA A 434 -17.01 -7.67 -20.15
C ALA A 434 -18.12 -8.47 -20.85
N ASP A 435 -17.85 -9.73 -21.21
CA ASP A 435 -18.83 -10.63 -21.82
C ASP A 435 -19.99 -10.96 -20.87
N ALA A 436 -19.70 -11.14 -19.58
CA ALA A 436 -20.71 -11.37 -18.55
C ALA A 436 -21.64 -10.15 -18.37
N ILE A 437 -21.09 -8.93 -18.35
CA ILE A 437 -21.86 -7.68 -18.30
C ILE A 437 -22.73 -7.54 -19.57
N ALA A 438 -22.15 -7.73 -20.75
CA ALA A 438 -22.88 -7.66 -22.02
C ALA A 438 -24.02 -8.70 -22.08
N THR A 439 -23.78 -9.90 -21.54
CA THR A 439 -24.81 -10.96 -21.46
C THR A 439 -25.93 -10.61 -20.48
N ALA A 440 -25.63 -9.91 -19.39
CA ALA A 440 -26.63 -9.47 -18.41
C ALA A 440 -27.57 -8.40 -18.98
N ASN A 441 -27.08 -7.54 -19.88
CA ASN A 441 -27.85 -6.50 -20.54
C ASN A 441 -28.64 -7.05 -21.76
N SER A 442 -29.90 -6.62 -21.91
CA SER A 442 -30.76 -7.09 -22.99
C SER A 442 -30.26 -6.71 -24.39
N ASN A 443 -29.44 -5.66 -24.50
CA ASN A 443 -28.87 -5.17 -25.76
C ASN A 443 -27.55 -5.84 -26.15
N GLY A 444 -26.95 -6.63 -25.26
CA GLY A 444 -25.66 -7.27 -25.48
C GLY A 444 -24.46 -6.32 -25.40
N GLU A 445 -24.62 -5.15 -24.77
CA GLU A 445 -23.60 -4.11 -24.64
C GLU A 445 -23.17 -3.94 -23.17
N LEU A 446 -22.00 -3.28 -22.93
CA LEU A 446 -21.51 -2.99 -21.58
C LEU A 446 -22.42 -2.03 -20.78
N THR A 447 -23.24 -1.23 -21.48
CA THR A 447 -24.23 -0.35 -20.87
C THR A 447 -25.61 -0.68 -21.40
N GLY A 448 -26.54 -0.98 -20.51
CA GLY A 448 -27.89 -1.41 -20.86
C GLY A 448 -28.91 -1.24 -19.74
N ASP A 449 -29.89 -2.12 -19.74
CA ASP A 449 -31.05 -2.06 -18.85
C ASP A 449 -30.81 -2.65 -17.45
N LYS A 450 -29.71 -3.38 -17.26
CA LYS A 450 -29.33 -3.97 -15.97
C LYS A 450 -28.09 -3.34 -15.37
N VAL A 451 -27.06 -3.16 -16.18
CA VAL A 451 -25.77 -2.63 -15.76
C VAL A 451 -25.38 -1.48 -16.68
N THR A 452 -24.93 -0.38 -16.10
CA THR A 452 -24.25 0.72 -16.78
C THR A 452 -22.79 0.67 -16.42
N THR A 453 -21.91 0.58 -17.43
CA THR A 453 -20.46 0.54 -17.22
C THR A 453 -19.82 1.81 -17.76
N ASP A 454 -19.12 2.52 -16.90
CA ASP A 454 -18.21 3.59 -17.25
C ASP A 454 -16.76 3.10 -17.13
N LEU A 455 -16.01 3.23 -18.22
CA LEU A 455 -14.57 2.96 -18.22
C LEU A 455 -13.83 4.26 -17.94
N VAL A 456 -13.06 4.28 -16.87
CA VAL A 456 -12.24 5.43 -16.48
C VAL A 456 -10.76 5.08 -16.55
N ASN A 457 -9.92 6.08 -16.82
CA ASN A 457 -8.48 5.89 -16.80
C ASN A 457 -8.01 5.57 -15.38
N ASN A 458 -7.26 4.48 -15.25
CA ASN A 458 -6.64 4.09 -13.98
C ASN A 458 -5.23 4.68 -13.89
N LEU A 459 -4.90 5.37 -12.80
CA LEU A 459 -3.55 5.87 -12.50
C LEU A 459 -2.58 4.76 -12.09
N GLY A 460 -3.07 3.54 -11.90
CA GLY A 460 -2.27 2.37 -11.58
C GLY A 460 -1.56 1.76 -12.80
N TYR A 461 -0.64 0.87 -12.54
CA TYR A 461 -0.03 -0.01 -13.55
C TYR A 461 0.37 -1.35 -12.93
N GLY A 462 0.34 -2.41 -13.75
CA GLY A 462 0.88 -3.72 -13.40
C GLY A 462 2.36 -3.82 -13.78
N TYR A 463 3.11 -4.65 -13.05
CA TYR A 463 4.53 -4.85 -13.32
C TYR A 463 4.98 -6.27 -12.98
N ILE A 464 6.10 -6.69 -13.60
CA ILE A 464 6.87 -7.87 -13.22
C ILE A 464 8.13 -7.38 -12.53
N GLY A 465 8.23 -7.59 -11.20
CA GLY A 465 9.40 -7.24 -10.41
C GLY A 465 10.50 -8.30 -10.53
N MET A 466 11.76 -7.87 -10.64
CA MET A 466 12.92 -8.76 -10.61
C MET A 466 13.69 -8.55 -9.32
N ASN A 467 13.77 -9.58 -8.48
CA ASN A 467 14.61 -9.53 -7.28
C ASN A 467 16.09 -9.47 -7.70
N SER A 468 16.73 -8.34 -7.47
CA SER A 468 18.10 -8.10 -7.92
C SER A 468 19.14 -8.93 -7.17
N VAL A 469 18.86 -9.38 -5.96
CA VAL A 469 19.73 -10.25 -5.16
C VAL A 469 19.70 -11.66 -5.72
N VAL A 470 18.48 -12.21 -5.95
CA VAL A 470 18.29 -13.54 -6.52
C VAL A 470 18.76 -13.62 -7.97
N MET A 471 18.45 -12.58 -8.78
CA MET A 471 18.87 -12.48 -10.18
C MET A 471 20.21 -11.74 -10.28
N SER A 472 21.25 -12.34 -9.70
CA SER A 472 22.63 -11.83 -9.72
C SER A 472 23.63 -12.87 -10.20
N VAL A 473 24.80 -12.41 -10.58
CA VAL A 473 25.97 -13.20 -10.96
C VAL A 473 27.07 -12.97 -9.93
N GLY A 474 27.64 -14.04 -9.38
CA GLY A 474 28.69 -13.97 -8.37
C GLY A 474 28.27 -13.31 -7.05
N GLY A 475 26.97 -13.23 -6.75
CA GLY A 475 26.46 -12.56 -5.54
C GLY A 475 26.59 -11.04 -5.56
N GLU A 476 26.80 -10.42 -6.72
CA GLU A 476 27.05 -8.98 -6.89
C GLU A 476 25.91 -8.31 -7.67
N PRO A 477 24.78 -7.93 -7.03
CA PRO A 477 23.57 -7.42 -7.71
C PRO A 477 23.80 -6.19 -8.59
N SER A 478 24.75 -5.32 -8.23
CA SER A 478 25.09 -4.09 -8.94
C SER A 478 26.10 -4.28 -10.08
N SER A 479 26.70 -5.46 -10.23
CA SER A 479 27.66 -5.75 -11.29
C SER A 479 27.04 -5.63 -12.68
N GLN A 480 27.85 -5.39 -13.70
CA GLN A 480 27.37 -5.34 -15.09
C GLN A 480 26.80 -6.70 -15.53
N ALA A 481 27.44 -7.81 -15.15
CA ALA A 481 26.95 -9.15 -15.44
C ALA A 481 25.55 -9.41 -14.87
N SER A 482 25.29 -9.00 -13.61
CA SER A 482 23.98 -9.10 -12.98
C SER A 482 22.93 -8.21 -13.66
N LYS A 483 23.30 -7.02 -14.09
CA LYS A 483 22.42 -6.13 -14.86
C LYS A 483 22.09 -6.71 -16.24
N ASP A 484 23.07 -7.34 -16.91
CA ASP A 484 22.87 -7.95 -18.21
C ASP A 484 21.99 -9.20 -18.11
N LEU A 485 22.14 -10.00 -17.05
CA LEU A 485 21.21 -11.08 -16.73
C LEU A 485 19.76 -10.58 -16.65
N ARG A 486 19.50 -9.56 -15.84
CA ARG A 486 18.13 -9.01 -15.70
C ARG A 486 17.63 -8.36 -17.00
N LYS A 487 18.51 -7.71 -17.78
CA LYS A 487 18.14 -7.16 -19.09
C LYS A 487 17.74 -8.26 -20.08
N ALA A 488 18.40 -9.41 -20.06
CA ALA A 488 18.01 -10.53 -20.91
C ALA A 488 16.56 -10.95 -20.66
N PHE A 489 16.17 -11.13 -19.38
CA PHE A 489 14.79 -11.44 -18.99
C PHE A 489 13.85 -10.27 -19.35
N GLY A 490 14.23 -9.04 -19.04
CA GLY A 490 13.46 -7.85 -19.37
C GLY A 490 13.17 -7.75 -20.87
N THR A 491 14.14 -8.06 -21.72
CA THR A 491 14.00 -8.03 -23.20
C THR A 491 13.00 -9.08 -23.70
N ILE A 492 13.04 -10.30 -23.16
CA ILE A 492 12.08 -11.35 -23.53
C ILE A 492 10.69 -11.03 -23.02
N LEU A 493 10.55 -10.66 -21.72
CA LEU A 493 9.25 -10.34 -21.14
C LEU A 493 8.62 -9.12 -21.84
N SER A 494 9.42 -8.09 -22.19
CA SER A 494 8.88 -6.87 -22.80
C SER A 494 8.33 -7.07 -24.20
N VAL A 495 8.89 -7.96 -25.00
CA VAL A 495 8.40 -8.20 -26.38
C VAL A 495 7.09 -8.96 -26.41
N TYR A 496 6.75 -9.70 -25.35
CA TYR A 496 5.50 -10.46 -25.22
C TYR A 496 4.41 -9.72 -24.44
N ARG A 497 4.68 -8.50 -23.90
CA ARG A 497 3.71 -7.74 -23.09
C ARG A 497 2.41 -7.48 -23.84
N ASP A 498 2.49 -7.11 -25.12
CA ASP A 498 1.31 -6.82 -25.95
C ASP A 498 0.39 -8.04 -26.01
N VAL A 499 0.93 -9.25 -26.22
CA VAL A 499 0.15 -10.48 -26.29
C VAL A 499 -0.56 -10.78 -24.97
N ALA A 500 0.12 -10.63 -23.85
CA ALA A 500 -0.47 -10.87 -22.53
C ALA A 500 -1.56 -9.84 -22.21
N ILE A 501 -1.31 -8.56 -22.49
CA ILE A 501 -2.27 -7.48 -22.25
C ILE A 501 -3.49 -7.63 -23.15
N ASP A 502 -3.30 -7.86 -24.45
CA ASP A 502 -4.40 -8.01 -25.41
C ASP A 502 -5.28 -9.24 -25.10
N SER A 503 -4.67 -10.35 -24.66
CA SER A 503 -5.43 -11.56 -24.32
C SER A 503 -6.30 -11.40 -23.08
N TYR A 504 -5.86 -10.61 -22.10
CA TYR A 504 -6.59 -10.44 -20.83
C TYR A 504 -7.52 -9.22 -20.85
N TYR A 505 -7.01 -8.06 -21.28
CA TYR A 505 -7.74 -6.79 -21.22
C TYR A 505 -8.31 -6.36 -22.58
N GLY A 506 -7.85 -6.93 -23.69
CA GLY A 506 -8.15 -6.43 -25.03
C GLY A 506 -7.63 -4.99 -25.19
N GLU A 507 -8.45 -4.12 -25.77
CA GLU A 507 -8.11 -2.70 -25.98
C GLU A 507 -8.22 -1.83 -24.70
N ARG A 508 -8.51 -2.42 -23.52
CA ARG A 508 -8.76 -1.69 -22.26
C ARG A 508 -7.51 -1.38 -21.47
N ALA A 509 -6.35 -1.89 -21.89
CA ALA A 509 -5.07 -1.60 -21.29
C ALA A 509 -4.01 -1.34 -22.33
N SER A 510 -2.94 -0.66 -21.97
CA SER A 510 -1.80 -0.36 -22.84
C SER A 510 -0.49 -0.73 -22.18
N VAL A 511 0.52 -1.02 -22.99
CA VAL A 511 1.89 -1.25 -22.52
C VAL A 511 2.57 0.09 -22.26
N ILE A 512 3.12 0.26 -21.05
CA ILE A 512 3.91 1.43 -20.66
C ILE A 512 5.40 1.12 -20.73
N ASN A 513 6.23 2.14 -20.95
CA ASN A 513 7.70 2.02 -21.04
C ASN A 513 8.44 2.64 -19.86
N TYR A 514 7.73 3.24 -18.93
CA TYR A 514 8.25 3.84 -17.71
C TYR A 514 7.37 3.40 -16.54
N PRO A 515 7.88 3.31 -15.30
CA PRO A 515 7.12 2.83 -14.14
C PRO A 515 6.16 3.91 -13.59
N ILE A 516 5.29 4.40 -14.47
CA ILE A 516 4.25 5.38 -14.16
C ILE A 516 3.08 5.16 -15.13
N SER A 517 1.85 5.28 -14.66
CA SER A 517 0.68 5.19 -15.52
C SER A 517 0.75 6.21 -16.67
N ASP A 518 0.42 5.79 -17.88
CA ASP A 518 0.39 6.67 -19.06
C ASP A 518 -0.73 7.71 -18.99
N THR A 519 -1.66 7.57 -18.05
CA THR A 519 -2.70 8.56 -17.76
C THR A 519 -2.20 9.72 -16.88
N SER A 520 -1.06 9.55 -16.20
CA SER A 520 -0.45 10.61 -15.39
C SER A 520 0.06 11.77 -16.24
N TRP A 521 -0.10 12.98 -15.74
CA TRP A 521 0.49 14.18 -16.36
C TRP A 521 2.02 14.13 -16.44
N ALA A 522 2.67 13.44 -15.51
CA ALA A 522 4.12 13.31 -15.41
C ALA A 522 4.69 12.17 -16.28
N ALA A 523 3.83 11.35 -16.91
CA ALA A 523 4.30 10.23 -17.72
C ALA A 523 5.02 10.69 -18.98
N PRO A 524 6.25 10.19 -19.27
CA PRO A 524 6.94 10.46 -20.53
C PRO A 524 6.11 10.02 -21.74
N ARG A 525 6.08 10.84 -22.76
CA ARG A 525 5.32 10.60 -24.00
C ARG A 525 6.26 10.24 -25.16
N PRO A 526 5.78 9.49 -26.15
CA PRO A 526 6.56 9.20 -27.35
C PRO A 526 7.05 10.44 -28.12
N SER A 527 6.39 11.59 -27.92
CA SER A 527 6.78 12.88 -28.50
C SER A 527 7.86 13.63 -27.72
N ASP A 528 8.23 13.18 -26.53
CA ASP A 528 9.16 13.88 -25.66
C ASP A 528 10.61 13.59 -26.06
N ASP A 529 11.46 14.59 -25.97
CA ASP A 529 12.87 14.46 -26.24
C ASP A 529 13.51 13.42 -25.29
N GLY A 530 14.19 12.43 -25.88
CA GLY A 530 14.83 11.35 -25.12
C GLY A 530 13.92 10.20 -24.71
N TYR A 531 12.65 10.19 -25.13
CA TYR A 531 11.77 9.01 -24.93
C TYR A 531 12.38 7.75 -25.54
N LYS A 532 12.32 6.65 -24.79
CA LYS A 532 12.84 5.34 -25.24
C LYS A 532 11.82 4.25 -24.94
N VAL A 533 11.67 3.32 -25.87
CA VAL A 533 10.96 2.06 -25.62
C VAL A 533 11.83 1.21 -24.68
N ALA A 534 11.23 0.67 -23.63
CA ALA A 534 11.93 -0.15 -22.66
C ALA A 534 12.47 -1.44 -23.32
N PHE A 535 13.67 -1.85 -22.93
CA PHE A 535 14.32 -3.09 -23.39
C PHE A 535 14.39 -3.25 -24.92
N SER A 536 14.58 -2.15 -25.64
CA SER A 536 14.64 -2.11 -27.12
C SER A 536 16.05 -2.11 -27.69
N THR A 537 17.09 -2.37 -26.89
CA THR A 537 18.49 -2.35 -27.34
C THR A 537 19.17 -3.70 -27.12
N ASP A 538 20.24 -3.97 -27.90
CA ASP A 538 21.17 -5.07 -27.66
C ASP A 538 22.21 -4.70 -26.57
N VAL A 539 23.12 -5.62 -26.27
CA VAL A 539 24.20 -5.46 -25.28
C VAL A 539 25.19 -4.33 -25.64
N ASN A 540 25.25 -3.94 -26.90
CA ASN A 540 26.09 -2.85 -27.39
C ASN A 540 25.35 -1.50 -27.44
N GLY A 541 24.05 -1.48 -27.06
CA GLY A 541 23.21 -0.29 -27.08
C GLY A 541 22.59 0.05 -28.44
N ASN A 542 22.63 -0.86 -29.42
CA ASN A 542 21.98 -0.67 -30.70
C ASN A 542 20.51 -1.02 -30.60
N ASP A 543 19.66 -0.26 -31.28
CA ASP A 543 18.22 -0.57 -31.35
C ASP A 543 18.00 -1.91 -32.07
N ILE A 544 17.14 -2.75 -31.48
CA ILE A 544 16.81 -4.10 -32.00
C ILE A 544 15.49 -4.13 -32.76
N TYR A 545 14.68 -3.09 -32.69
CA TYR A 545 13.40 -2.99 -33.38
C TYR A 545 13.40 -1.86 -34.41
N THR A 546 12.75 -2.11 -35.55
CA THR A 546 12.42 -1.09 -36.56
C THR A 546 10.91 -1.02 -36.73
N SER A 547 10.43 0.08 -37.29
CA SER A 547 8.98 0.35 -37.43
C SER A 547 8.28 -0.61 -38.40
N ASP A 548 9.02 -1.29 -39.26
CA ASP A 548 8.53 -2.21 -40.32
C ASP A 548 8.60 -3.70 -39.92
N MET A 549 9.13 -4.02 -38.74
CA MET A 549 9.21 -5.41 -38.26
C MET A 549 7.83 -5.99 -37.98
N SER A 550 7.63 -7.22 -38.42
CA SER A 550 6.51 -8.07 -37.97
C SER A 550 6.69 -8.46 -36.49
N ALA A 551 5.63 -8.93 -35.85
CA ALA A 551 5.71 -9.46 -34.48
C ALA A 551 6.70 -10.62 -34.37
N GLU A 552 6.71 -11.53 -35.36
CA GLU A 552 7.64 -12.66 -35.43
C GLU A 552 9.11 -12.20 -35.52
N ASP A 553 9.38 -11.17 -36.34
CA ASP A 553 10.73 -10.58 -36.46
C ASP A 553 11.16 -9.90 -35.17
N LYS A 554 10.25 -9.20 -34.47
CA LYS A 554 10.53 -8.61 -33.16
C LYS A 554 10.86 -9.67 -32.11
N TYR A 555 10.14 -10.80 -32.09
CA TYR A 555 10.43 -11.90 -31.17
C TYR A 555 11.81 -12.53 -31.46
N ALA A 556 12.15 -12.71 -32.74
CA ALA A 556 13.45 -13.20 -33.13
C ALA A 556 14.58 -12.25 -32.75
N ALA A 557 14.38 -10.95 -32.94
CA ALA A 557 15.35 -9.90 -32.55
C ALA A 557 15.52 -9.86 -31.02
N ALA A 558 14.43 -9.88 -30.25
CA ALA A 558 14.45 -9.93 -28.79
C ALA A 558 15.20 -11.17 -28.26
N LYS A 559 14.94 -12.34 -28.83
CA LYS A 559 15.64 -13.57 -28.46
C LYS A 559 17.15 -13.46 -28.73
N THR A 560 17.53 -12.91 -29.89
CA THR A 560 18.94 -12.71 -30.24
C THR A 560 19.63 -11.75 -29.26
N ALA A 561 18.97 -10.63 -28.92
CA ALA A 561 19.50 -9.65 -27.98
C ALA A 561 19.61 -10.23 -26.57
N ALA A 562 18.60 -10.98 -26.11
CA ALA A 562 18.62 -11.62 -24.81
C ALA A 562 19.74 -12.65 -24.67
N LEU A 563 20.01 -13.46 -25.70
CA LEU A 563 21.15 -14.37 -25.72
C LEU A 563 22.47 -13.61 -25.64
N GLY A 564 22.61 -12.47 -26.35
CA GLY A 564 23.78 -11.63 -26.25
C GLY A 564 23.99 -11.03 -24.85
N TYR A 565 22.94 -10.62 -24.16
CA TYR A 565 23.01 -10.20 -22.76
C TYR A 565 23.39 -11.36 -21.82
N LEU A 566 22.88 -12.57 -22.05
CA LEU A 566 23.27 -13.75 -21.24
C LEU A 566 24.73 -14.14 -21.45
N GLU A 567 25.23 -14.07 -22.70
CA GLU A 567 26.67 -14.26 -22.96
C GLU A 567 27.53 -13.22 -22.24
N ALA A 568 27.12 -11.95 -22.26
CA ALA A 568 27.79 -10.88 -21.52
C ALA A 568 27.73 -11.05 -20.00
N ALA A 569 26.66 -11.65 -19.50
CA ALA A 569 26.49 -12.04 -18.10
C ALA A 569 27.33 -13.29 -17.72
N GLY A 570 27.99 -13.94 -18.67
CA GLY A 570 28.88 -15.10 -18.45
C GLY A 570 28.19 -16.46 -18.65
N TYR A 571 26.95 -16.49 -19.12
CA TYR A 571 26.29 -17.76 -19.47
C TYR A 571 26.90 -18.37 -20.75
N THR A 572 26.94 -19.68 -20.81
CA THR A 572 27.35 -20.38 -22.03
C THR A 572 26.14 -20.56 -22.95
N VAL A 573 26.26 -20.03 -24.16
CA VAL A 573 25.24 -20.17 -25.22
C VAL A 573 25.81 -21.02 -26.36
N ALA A 574 25.08 -22.06 -26.76
CA ALA A 574 25.41 -22.91 -27.89
C ALA A 574 24.14 -23.23 -28.68
N ASP A 575 24.22 -23.14 -30.01
CA ASP A 575 23.10 -23.41 -30.94
C ASP A 575 21.81 -22.63 -30.62
N GLY A 576 21.98 -21.36 -30.16
CA GLY A 576 20.86 -20.49 -29.78
C GLY A 576 20.12 -20.90 -28.49
N LYS A 577 20.80 -21.63 -27.60
CA LYS A 577 20.30 -22.06 -26.30
C LYS A 577 21.34 -21.81 -25.20
N VAL A 578 20.86 -21.49 -24.03
CA VAL A 578 21.68 -21.42 -22.80
C VAL A 578 21.97 -22.84 -22.34
N THR A 579 23.23 -23.16 -22.11
CA THR A 579 23.69 -24.53 -21.73
C THR A 579 24.33 -24.61 -20.36
N ALA A 580 24.82 -23.48 -19.82
CA ALA A 580 25.38 -23.40 -18.47
C ALA A 580 25.28 -21.98 -17.92
N ALA A 581 25.10 -21.87 -16.62
CA ALA A 581 25.17 -20.62 -15.87
C ALA A 581 26.61 -20.36 -15.37
N PRO A 582 27.04 -19.11 -15.22
CA PRO A 582 28.29 -18.79 -14.52
C PRO A 582 28.16 -19.06 -13.02
N GLU A 583 29.30 -19.07 -12.32
CA GLU A 583 29.34 -19.24 -10.86
C GLU A 583 28.47 -18.17 -10.16
N GLY A 584 27.65 -18.61 -9.19
CA GLY A 584 26.76 -17.74 -8.44
C GLY A 584 25.51 -17.24 -9.21
N ALA A 585 25.20 -17.85 -10.38
CA ALA A 585 23.95 -17.63 -11.10
C ALA A 585 23.20 -18.95 -11.31
N LYS A 586 21.88 -18.86 -11.60
CA LYS A 586 21.00 -20.01 -11.74
C LYS A 586 20.62 -20.27 -13.21
N MET A 587 20.28 -21.52 -13.55
CA MET A 587 19.69 -21.88 -14.84
C MET A 587 18.16 -21.75 -14.84
N GLU A 588 17.55 -21.71 -13.66
CA GLU A 588 16.10 -21.62 -13.44
C GLU A 588 15.83 -20.53 -12.42
N TYR A 589 14.81 -19.73 -12.68
CA TYR A 589 14.31 -18.69 -11.80
C TYR A 589 12.81 -18.89 -11.62
N GLU A 590 12.34 -18.75 -10.40
CA GLU A 590 10.92 -18.86 -10.08
C GLU A 590 10.20 -17.54 -10.38
N VAL A 591 8.97 -17.65 -10.88
CA VAL A 591 8.04 -16.54 -11.03
C VAL A 591 6.97 -16.69 -9.96
N TRP A 592 6.90 -15.73 -9.07
CA TRP A 592 5.90 -15.70 -8.01
C TRP A 592 4.75 -14.81 -8.44
N ILE A 593 3.54 -15.32 -8.31
CA ILE A 593 2.31 -14.64 -8.65
C ILE A 593 1.40 -14.62 -7.43
N PRO A 594 0.52 -13.61 -7.28
CA PRO A 594 -0.43 -13.56 -6.17
C PRO A 594 -1.31 -14.83 -6.13
N ALA A 595 -1.49 -15.41 -4.96
CA ALA A 595 -2.40 -16.55 -4.73
C ALA A 595 -3.82 -16.04 -4.44
N ASP A 596 -4.37 -15.21 -5.32
CA ASP A 596 -5.72 -14.65 -5.19
C ASP A 596 -6.84 -15.63 -5.59
N GLY A 597 -6.47 -16.86 -5.95
CA GLY A 597 -7.42 -17.91 -6.36
C GLY A 597 -8.05 -17.71 -7.74
N LYS A 598 -7.63 -16.67 -8.47
CA LYS A 598 -8.12 -16.38 -9.83
C LYS A 598 -7.17 -16.97 -10.85
N GLY A 599 -7.60 -18.02 -11.54
CA GLY A 599 -6.81 -18.71 -12.56
C GLY A 599 -6.55 -17.89 -13.84
N ASP A 600 -7.08 -16.68 -13.93
CA ASP A 600 -7.08 -15.82 -15.11
C ASP A 600 -6.33 -14.49 -14.92
N HIS A 601 -5.44 -14.41 -13.92
CA HIS A 601 -4.59 -13.25 -13.75
C HIS A 601 -3.61 -13.08 -14.93
N PRO A 602 -3.32 -11.86 -15.42
CA PRO A 602 -2.42 -11.62 -16.57
C PRO A 602 -1.04 -12.29 -16.43
N SER A 603 -0.59 -12.56 -15.23
CA SER A 603 0.69 -13.25 -14.95
C SER A 603 0.70 -14.72 -15.38
N PHE A 604 -0.46 -15.34 -15.65
CA PHE A 604 -0.56 -16.74 -16.08
C PHE A 604 -0.51 -16.90 -17.61
N MET A 605 -0.65 -15.83 -18.38
CA MET A 605 -0.59 -15.81 -19.82
C MET A 605 0.84 -15.61 -20.32
#